data_4220ca7e80148a74454079c4d48a4119
#
_entry.id   4220ca7e80148a74454079c4d48a4119
#
_cell.length_a   1.000
_cell.length_b   1.000
_cell.length_c   1.000
_cell.angle_alpha   90.00
_cell.angle_beta   90.00
_cell.angle_gamma   90.00
#
_symmetry.space_group_name_H-M   'P 1'
#
loop_
_entity.id
_entity.type
_entity.pdbx_description
1 polymer ?
#
loop_
_entity_poly.entity_id
_entity_poly.type
_entity_poly.pdbx_seq_one_letter_code
_entity_poly.pdbx_strand_id
1 'polypeptide(L)'
;MKNLIILIFLVFSYQSFSQILPSSHGVHNKKSSGGGGGGEFSVDLSTIGSGIILSNDNKTITSNQSQGSGCPWRSVYLSPTISLNTGVKSYTVTVDSYQDQAGNSFDMALGVTTSNSKGDSFAFNPGGFAYIAQTGNKYSYNGCLGVANTTVSYGLSYGLGDVIKIEFNTNNKTITFYKNNVSQGVAYTSGCLTSNNYHFAIAICNSNFQVTLD
;
A
#
# COMPACT_ATOMS: atom_id res chain seq x y z
N MET A 1 46.49 57.88 -23.36
CA MET A 1 46.47 56.86 -22.29
C MET A 1 45.59 55.73 -22.77
N LYS A 2 46.20 54.59 -23.15
CA LYS A 2 45.50 53.42 -23.72
C LYS A 2 45.30 52.42 -22.61
N ASN A 3 44.02 52.13 -22.26
CA ASN A 3 43.70 51.13 -21.29
C ASN A 3 43.72 49.72 -21.95
N LEU A 4 44.66 48.90 -21.52
CA LEU A 4 44.80 47.51 -21.93
C LEU A 4 43.91 46.66 -21.05
N ILE A 5 42.83 46.09 -21.62
CA ILE A 5 41.97 45.13 -20.96
C ILE A 5 42.54 43.73 -21.22
N ILE A 6 43.04 43.09 -20.17
CA ILE A 6 43.50 41.69 -20.21
C ILE A 6 42.31 40.81 -19.95
N LEU A 7 41.91 40.04 -20.96
CA LEU A 7 40.85 39.01 -20.87
C LEU A 7 41.49 37.67 -20.48
N ILE A 8 41.27 37.25 -19.25
CA ILE A 8 41.75 35.95 -18.77
C ILE A 8 40.70 34.90 -19.14
N PHE A 9 41.02 34.01 -20.10
CA PHE A 9 40.24 32.82 -20.38
C PHE A 9 40.62 31.73 -19.38
N LEU A 10 39.71 31.41 -18.47
CA LEU A 10 39.80 30.23 -17.61
C LEU A 10 39.30 29.02 -18.42
N VAL A 11 40.21 28.19 -18.86
CA VAL A 11 39.90 26.90 -19.48
C VAL A 11 39.68 25.88 -18.39
N PHE A 12 38.42 25.54 -18.16
CA PHE A 12 38.09 24.38 -17.32
C PHE A 12 38.25 23.09 -18.14
N SER A 13 39.30 22.35 -17.88
CA SER A 13 39.45 20.98 -18.37
C SER A 13 38.55 20.06 -17.59
N TYR A 14 37.49 19.55 -18.23
CA TYR A 14 36.70 18.48 -17.70
C TYR A 14 37.49 17.17 -17.79
N GLN A 15 37.96 16.69 -16.64
CA GLN A 15 38.46 15.32 -16.50
C GLN A 15 37.28 14.39 -16.37
N SER A 16 36.97 13.67 -17.42
CA SER A 16 35.99 12.58 -17.37
C SER A 16 36.63 11.39 -16.65
N PHE A 17 36.25 11.18 -15.40
CA PHE A 17 36.54 9.97 -14.67
C PHE A 17 35.55 8.87 -15.15
N SER A 18 35.98 7.98 -16.01
CA SER A 18 35.33 6.71 -16.24
C SER A 18 35.60 5.81 -15.04
N GLN A 19 34.65 5.70 -14.13
CA GLN A 19 34.70 4.67 -13.09
C GLN A 19 34.34 3.33 -13.73
N ILE A 20 35.32 2.46 -13.86
CA ILE A 20 35.14 1.05 -14.13
C ILE A 20 34.58 0.45 -12.84
N LEU A 21 33.28 0.15 -12.84
CA LEU A 21 32.63 -0.61 -11.77
C LEU A 21 33.13 -2.05 -11.86
N PRO A 22 33.71 -2.62 -10.80
CA PRO A 22 33.99 -4.04 -10.76
C PRO A 22 32.67 -4.80 -10.73
N SER A 23 32.48 -5.73 -11.66
CA SER A 23 31.38 -6.70 -11.62
C SER A 23 31.59 -7.62 -10.43
N SER A 24 31.02 -7.29 -9.29
CA SER A 24 30.94 -8.20 -8.17
C SER A 24 29.83 -9.19 -8.45
N HIS A 25 30.22 -10.42 -8.76
CA HIS A 25 29.35 -11.58 -8.56
C HIS A 25 29.15 -11.71 -7.05
N GLY A 26 28.20 -10.95 -6.53
CA GLY A 26 27.81 -11.02 -5.12
C GLY A 26 27.05 -12.33 -4.90
N VAL A 27 27.71 -13.24 -4.22
CA VAL A 27 27.03 -14.32 -3.50
C VAL A 27 25.95 -13.67 -2.63
N HIS A 28 24.70 -14.00 -2.90
CA HIS A 28 23.58 -13.55 -2.07
C HIS A 28 23.71 -14.21 -0.69
N ASN A 29 24.45 -13.59 0.20
CA ASN A 29 24.33 -13.86 1.61
C ASN A 29 22.95 -13.34 2.06
N LYS A 30 22.03 -14.27 2.23
CA LYS A 30 20.74 -14.05 2.86
C LYS A 30 21.01 -13.51 4.27
N LYS A 31 21.00 -12.19 4.43
CA LYS A 31 21.12 -11.53 5.72
C LYS A 31 19.86 -11.85 6.51
N SER A 32 19.96 -12.81 7.39
CA SER A 32 18.95 -13.06 8.42
C SER A 32 18.90 -11.82 9.31
N SER A 33 17.98 -10.90 9.03
CA SER A 33 17.61 -9.89 10.00
C SER A 33 16.60 -10.53 10.95
N GLY A 34 17.00 -10.76 12.16
CA GLY A 34 16.12 -11.19 13.22
C GLY A 34 15.00 -10.16 13.46
N GLY A 35 13.78 -10.63 13.62
CA GLY A 35 12.67 -9.84 14.11
C GLY A 35 11.39 -10.05 13.30
N GLY A 36 10.54 -10.95 13.77
CA GLY A 36 9.14 -11.06 13.35
C GLY A 36 8.96 -11.87 12.05
N GLY A 37 8.67 -13.16 12.18
CA GLY A 37 8.35 -14.04 11.07
C GLY A 37 7.07 -13.62 10.36
N GLY A 38 7.15 -12.62 9.49
CA GLY A 38 6.16 -12.35 8.48
C GLY A 38 6.43 -13.29 7.32
N GLY A 39 5.58 -14.31 7.12
CA GLY A 39 5.57 -15.04 5.87
C GLY A 39 5.33 -14.06 4.74
N GLU A 40 5.94 -14.27 3.59
CA GLU A 40 5.72 -13.45 2.40
C GLU A 40 4.24 -13.56 2.01
N PHE A 41 3.52 -12.43 2.05
CA PHE A 41 2.14 -12.36 1.59
C PHE A 41 2.13 -12.25 0.07
N SER A 42 1.24 -13.00 -0.55
CA SER A 42 1.00 -12.97 -1.98
C SER A 42 -0.48 -12.82 -2.29
N VAL A 43 -0.81 -12.43 -3.52
CA VAL A 43 -2.19 -12.35 -3.97
C VAL A 43 -2.85 -13.73 -3.92
N ASP A 44 -4.02 -13.81 -3.28
CA ASP A 44 -4.86 -15.01 -3.32
C ASP A 44 -5.61 -15.06 -4.65
N LEU A 45 -5.07 -15.84 -5.59
CA LEU A 45 -5.59 -15.94 -6.96
C LEU A 45 -7.04 -16.47 -6.99
N SER A 46 -7.47 -17.21 -5.97
CA SER A 46 -8.83 -17.72 -5.90
C SER A 46 -9.88 -16.63 -5.67
N THR A 47 -9.44 -15.45 -5.21
CA THR A 47 -10.31 -14.30 -4.87
C THR A 47 -10.36 -13.23 -5.95
N ILE A 48 -9.60 -13.37 -7.03
CA ILE A 48 -9.54 -12.37 -8.10
C ILE A 48 -10.87 -12.30 -8.85
N GLY A 49 -11.44 -11.10 -8.87
CA GLY A 49 -12.65 -10.79 -9.64
C GLY A 49 -12.34 -10.28 -11.05
N SER A 50 -13.40 -10.14 -11.87
CA SER A 50 -13.29 -9.50 -13.18
C SER A 50 -12.79 -8.05 -13.05
N GLY A 51 -11.94 -7.61 -13.99
CA GLY A 51 -11.43 -6.24 -14.02
C GLY A 51 -10.18 -6.01 -13.16
N ILE A 52 -9.60 -7.06 -12.61
CA ILE A 52 -8.27 -7.05 -12.01
C ILE A 52 -7.32 -7.79 -12.93
N ILE A 53 -6.22 -7.15 -13.27
CA ILE A 53 -5.10 -7.72 -14.03
C ILE A 53 -3.90 -7.84 -13.10
N LEU A 54 -3.27 -9.01 -13.11
CA LEU A 54 -2.04 -9.25 -12.38
C LEU A 54 -0.87 -9.34 -13.34
N SER A 55 0.27 -8.79 -12.95
CA SER A 55 1.54 -8.86 -13.67
C SER A 55 2.71 -8.93 -12.69
N ASN A 56 3.94 -8.99 -13.19
CA ASN A 56 5.14 -9.05 -12.36
C ASN A 56 5.06 -10.16 -11.30
N ASP A 57 4.86 -11.40 -11.75
CA ASP A 57 4.69 -12.59 -10.90
C ASP A 57 3.58 -12.42 -9.84
N ASN A 58 2.47 -11.81 -10.24
CA ASN A 58 1.30 -11.51 -9.41
C ASN A 58 1.55 -10.49 -8.30
N LYS A 59 2.64 -9.75 -8.35
CA LYS A 59 2.92 -8.66 -7.40
C LYS A 59 2.27 -7.35 -7.79
N THR A 60 2.10 -7.08 -9.09
CA THR A 60 1.48 -5.85 -9.58
C THR A 60 0.01 -6.09 -9.87
N ILE A 61 -0.83 -5.31 -9.23
CA ILE A 61 -2.30 -5.37 -9.30
C ILE A 61 -2.76 -4.13 -10.05
N THR A 62 -3.42 -4.33 -11.19
CA THR A 62 -3.96 -3.23 -12.01
C THR A 62 -5.47 -3.39 -12.13
N SER A 63 -6.20 -2.30 -11.93
CA SER A 63 -7.63 -2.23 -12.24
C SER A 63 -7.83 -1.77 -13.67
N ASN A 64 -8.61 -2.52 -14.44
CA ASN A 64 -9.02 -2.17 -15.79
C ASN A 64 -10.54 -1.92 -15.89
N GLN A 65 -11.18 -1.55 -14.79
CA GLN A 65 -12.61 -1.26 -14.78
C GLN A 65 -12.91 -0.01 -15.61
N SER A 66 -13.99 -0.04 -16.40
CA SER A 66 -14.43 1.15 -17.12
C SER A 66 -14.90 2.24 -16.16
N GLN A 67 -14.51 3.46 -16.46
CA GLN A 67 -15.02 4.63 -15.75
C GLN A 67 -16.51 4.80 -16.04
N GLY A 68 -17.34 4.73 -15.02
CA GLY A 68 -18.77 4.97 -15.08
C GLY A 68 -19.29 5.54 -13.79
N SER A 69 -20.46 6.15 -13.83
CA SER A 69 -21.14 6.59 -12.61
C SER A 69 -21.48 5.38 -11.75
N GLY A 70 -20.75 5.18 -10.66
CA GLY A 70 -20.88 4.02 -9.80
C GLY A 70 -19.68 3.09 -9.94
N CYS A 71 -18.56 3.57 -9.49
CA CYS A 71 -17.31 2.87 -9.40
C CYS A 71 -17.48 1.43 -8.89
N PRO A 72 -17.28 0.42 -9.76
CA PRO A 72 -17.36 -0.96 -9.33
C PRO A 72 -16.11 -1.31 -8.53
N TRP A 73 -16.27 -1.35 -7.23
CA TRP A 73 -15.21 -1.76 -6.33
C TRP A 73 -14.78 -3.21 -6.57
N ARG A 74 -13.48 -3.45 -6.50
CA ARG A 74 -12.90 -4.79 -6.53
C ARG A 74 -11.87 -4.92 -5.42
N SER A 75 -11.97 -6.01 -4.67
CA SER A 75 -10.98 -6.34 -3.65
C SER A 75 -10.07 -7.45 -4.12
N VAL A 76 -8.83 -7.31 -3.75
CA VAL A 76 -7.79 -8.33 -3.84
C VAL A 76 -7.38 -8.68 -2.42
N TYR A 77 -7.38 -9.96 -2.09
CA TYR A 77 -7.00 -10.45 -0.78
C TYR A 77 -5.63 -11.10 -0.85
N LEU A 78 -4.91 -11.03 0.26
CA LEU A 78 -3.58 -11.63 0.35
C LEU A 78 -3.64 -12.91 1.19
N SER A 79 -2.82 -13.87 0.79
CA SER A 79 -2.59 -15.16 1.45
C SER A 79 -1.18 -15.14 2.07
N PRO A 80 -0.96 -15.82 3.20
CA PRO A 80 -1.90 -16.63 3.95
C PRO A 80 -2.88 -15.82 4.82
N THR A 81 -3.91 -16.50 5.31
CA THR A 81 -4.81 -15.98 6.36
C THR A 81 -4.00 -15.66 7.63
N ILE A 82 -4.36 -14.58 8.30
CA ILE A 82 -3.73 -14.11 9.52
C ILE A 82 -4.56 -14.56 10.71
N SER A 83 -3.98 -15.34 11.60
CA SER A 83 -4.61 -15.72 12.87
C SER A 83 -4.13 -14.81 14.01
N LEU A 84 -4.99 -14.61 15.02
CA LEU A 84 -4.58 -13.89 16.24
C LEU A 84 -3.50 -14.66 17.00
N ASN A 85 -2.74 -13.94 17.82
CA ASN A 85 -1.64 -14.46 18.64
C ASN A 85 -0.48 -15.10 17.84
N THR A 86 -0.27 -14.64 16.60
CA THR A 86 0.81 -15.12 15.72
C THR A 86 1.90 -14.07 15.49
N GLY A 87 1.93 -13.03 16.32
CA GLY A 87 2.93 -11.97 16.28
C GLY A 87 2.55 -10.82 15.37
N VAL A 88 3.54 -10.08 14.89
CA VAL A 88 3.35 -8.96 13.96
C VAL A 88 3.37 -9.48 12.54
N LYS A 89 2.37 -9.12 11.76
CA LYS A 89 2.25 -9.36 10.33
C LYS A 89 2.24 -8.04 9.59
N SER A 90 2.87 -7.98 8.45
CA SER A 90 2.85 -6.76 7.63
C SER A 90 2.99 -7.08 6.15
N TYR A 91 2.50 -6.18 5.31
CA TYR A 91 2.81 -6.11 3.91
C TYR A 91 2.99 -4.64 3.51
N THR A 92 3.67 -4.43 2.40
CA THR A 92 3.93 -3.10 1.86
C THR A 92 3.46 -3.05 0.41
N VAL A 93 2.91 -1.93 0.01
CA VAL A 93 2.55 -1.65 -1.39
C VAL A 93 3.11 -0.31 -1.80
N THR A 94 3.59 -0.26 -3.04
CA THR A 94 3.87 1.00 -3.75
C THR A 94 2.67 1.34 -4.64
N VAL A 95 2.22 2.59 -4.61
CA VAL A 95 1.16 3.09 -5.48
C VAL A 95 1.79 3.56 -6.79
N ASP A 96 1.70 2.73 -7.84
CA ASP A 96 2.37 2.98 -9.12
C ASP A 96 1.55 3.88 -10.06
N SER A 97 0.23 3.83 -9.93
CA SER A 97 -0.70 4.70 -10.67
C SER A 97 -1.91 5.00 -9.81
N TYR A 98 -2.28 6.25 -9.78
CA TYR A 98 -3.42 6.76 -9.04
C TYR A 98 -4.04 7.92 -9.80
N GLN A 99 -5.29 7.80 -10.15
CA GLN A 99 -6.05 8.89 -10.76
C GLN A 99 -7.18 9.30 -9.82
N ASP A 100 -7.00 10.44 -9.17
CA ASP A 100 -8.07 11.05 -8.36
C ASP A 100 -9.25 11.41 -9.26
N GLN A 101 -10.42 10.89 -8.93
CA GLN A 101 -11.65 11.22 -9.63
C GLN A 101 -12.42 12.28 -8.85
N ALA A 102 -12.54 13.44 -9.46
CA ALA A 102 -13.29 14.55 -8.87
C ALA A 102 -14.69 14.09 -8.44
N GLY A 103 -14.97 14.18 -7.14
CA GLY A 103 -16.26 13.83 -6.56
C GLY A 103 -16.35 12.46 -5.88
N ASN A 104 -15.33 11.60 -5.98
CA ASN A 104 -15.27 10.35 -5.22
C ASN A 104 -14.36 10.51 -4.01
N SER A 105 -14.89 10.29 -2.82
CA SER A 105 -14.10 10.33 -1.57
C SER A 105 -13.38 9.01 -1.28
N PHE A 106 -13.54 8.00 -2.13
CA PHE A 106 -13.09 6.62 -1.91
C PHE A 106 -12.69 5.99 -3.24
N ASP A 107 -11.43 6.05 -3.61
CA ASP A 107 -10.97 5.45 -4.86
C ASP A 107 -10.09 4.22 -4.64
N MET A 108 -9.34 4.20 -3.55
CA MET A 108 -8.53 3.08 -3.11
C MET A 108 -8.57 2.96 -1.59
N ALA A 109 -8.60 1.73 -1.12
CA ALA A 109 -8.50 1.41 0.30
C ALA A 109 -7.54 0.26 0.52
N LEU A 110 -6.69 0.40 1.52
CA LEU A 110 -5.77 -0.64 1.98
C LEU A 110 -6.14 -1.04 3.40
N GLY A 111 -6.04 -2.32 3.74
CA GLY A 111 -6.36 -2.68 5.10
C GLY A 111 -6.42 -4.17 5.40
N VAL A 112 -7.30 -4.48 6.36
CA VAL A 112 -7.50 -5.81 6.92
C VAL A 112 -8.99 -6.12 6.93
N THR A 113 -9.36 -7.37 6.71
CA THR A 113 -10.76 -7.81 6.73
C THR A 113 -10.89 -9.22 7.27
N THR A 114 -12.08 -9.55 7.77
CA THR A 114 -12.46 -10.92 8.18
C THR A 114 -13.09 -11.72 7.05
N SER A 115 -13.41 -11.08 5.93
CA SER A 115 -14.08 -11.69 4.77
C SER A 115 -13.15 -11.63 3.56
N ASN A 116 -13.20 -12.65 2.71
CA ASN A 116 -12.55 -12.72 1.42
C ASN A 116 -13.55 -12.86 0.26
N SER A 117 -14.74 -12.28 0.41
CA SER A 117 -15.79 -12.32 -0.61
C SER A 117 -15.39 -11.58 -1.87
N LYS A 118 -15.55 -12.23 -3.03
CA LYS A 118 -15.24 -11.63 -4.34
C LYS A 118 -16.19 -10.48 -4.68
N GLY A 119 -15.66 -9.47 -5.34
CA GLY A 119 -16.45 -8.52 -6.11
C GLY A 119 -16.64 -7.16 -5.46
N ASP A 120 -16.81 -7.07 -4.15
CA ASP A 120 -17.09 -5.80 -3.47
C ASP A 120 -15.84 -5.24 -2.77
N SER A 121 -15.91 -3.97 -2.37
CA SER A 121 -14.88 -3.42 -1.51
C SER A 121 -14.91 -4.11 -0.14
N PHE A 122 -13.78 -4.67 0.28
CA PHE A 122 -13.64 -5.24 1.62
C PHE A 122 -13.98 -4.20 2.71
N ALA A 123 -13.73 -2.93 2.42
CA ALA A 123 -13.97 -1.84 3.36
C ALA A 123 -15.45 -1.69 3.71
N PHE A 124 -16.34 -1.95 2.76
CA PHE A 124 -17.80 -1.84 2.94
C PHE A 124 -18.45 -3.14 3.42
N ASN A 125 -17.68 -4.17 3.70
CA ASN A 125 -18.16 -5.42 4.24
C ASN A 125 -17.97 -5.48 5.77
N PRO A 126 -18.86 -6.21 6.48
CA PRO A 126 -18.66 -6.48 7.90
C PRO A 126 -17.25 -7.05 8.16
N GLY A 127 -16.53 -6.44 9.12
CA GLY A 127 -15.17 -6.84 9.46
C GLY A 127 -14.08 -6.24 8.59
N GLY A 128 -14.40 -5.27 7.74
CA GLY A 128 -13.41 -4.46 7.01
C GLY A 128 -12.87 -3.30 7.86
N PHE A 129 -11.54 -3.12 7.80
CA PHE A 129 -10.78 -2.08 8.52
C PHE A 129 -9.83 -1.43 7.53
N ALA A 130 -10.19 -0.23 7.05
CA ALA A 130 -9.56 0.38 5.90
C ALA A 130 -8.88 1.72 6.21
N TYR A 131 -7.82 2.00 5.47
CA TYR A 131 -7.20 3.31 5.30
C TYR A 131 -7.47 3.78 3.86
N ILE A 132 -8.12 4.93 3.74
CA ILE A 132 -8.62 5.47 2.48
C ILE A 132 -7.59 6.41 1.85
N ALA A 133 -7.26 6.18 0.59
CA ALA A 133 -6.21 6.91 -0.10
C ALA A 133 -6.47 8.42 -0.17
N GLN A 134 -7.59 8.80 -0.73
CA GLN A 134 -7.88 10.19 -1.08
C GLN A 134 -7.99 11.11 0.14
N THR A 135 -8.55 10.63 1.23
CA THR A 135 -8.84 11.45 2.41
C THR A 135 -7.88 11.25 3.56
N GLY A 136 -7.12 10.15 3.57
CA GLY A 136 -6.33 9.75 4.73
C GLY A 136 -7.18 9.29 5.93
N ASN A 137 -8.47 9.12 5.74
CA ASN A 137 -9.38 8.67 6.79
C ASN A 137 -9.26 7.16 7.00
N LYS A 138 -9.64 6.70 8.18
CA LYS A 138 -9.94 5.30 8.44
C LYS A 138 -11.45 5.07 8.35
N TYR A 139 -11.82 3.86 7.89
CA TYR A 139 -13.20 3.46 7.72
C TYR A 139 -13.44 2.05 8.25
N SER A 140 -14.54 1.85 8.97
CA SER A 140 -15.00 0.53 9.40
C SER A 140 -16.52 0.42 9.27
N TYR A 141 -16.97 -0.69 8.67
CA TYR A 141 -18.40 -0.95 8.50
C TYR A 141 -19.13 -1.26 9.81
N ASN A 142 -18.48 -1.94 10.75
CA ASN A 142 -19.14 -2.49 11.95
C ASN A 142 -19.32 -1.52 13.11
N GLY A 143 -19.10 -0.22 12.91
CA GLY A 143 -19.29 0.75 13.99
C GLY A 143 -18.22 0.70 15.08
N CYS A 144 -17.12 0.00 14.89
CA CYS A 144 -16.03 -0.05 15.88
C CYS A 144 -15.37 1.33 16.12
N LEU A 145 -15.64 2.28 15.26
CA LEU A 145 -15.26 3.70 15.41
C LEU A 145 -16.34 4.54 16.11
N GLY A 146 -17.32 3.90 16.75
CA GLY A 146 -18.43 4.53 17.45
C GLY A 146 -19.73 4.59 16.65
N VAL A 147 -19.65 4.72 15.32
CA VAL A 147 -20.80 4.74 14.41
C VAL A 147 -20.53 3.78 13.25
N ALA A 148 -21.53 3.00 12.87
CA ALA A 148 -21.44 2.12 11.69
C ALA A 148 -21.31 2.94 10.40
N ASN A 149 -20.65 2.38 9.40
CA ASN A 149 -20.47 2.99 8.08
C ASN A 149 -19.92 4.43 8.13
N THR A 150 -18.94 4.68 8.98
CA THR A 150 -18.39 6.01 9.14
C THR A 150 -16.91 6.08 8.81
N THR A 151 -16.50 7.23 8.34
CA THR A 151 -15.10 7.65 8.22
C THR A 151 -14.71 8.50 9.41
N VAL A 152 -13.48 8.28 9.88
CA VAL A 152 -12.89 9.10 10.94
C VAL A 152 -11.53 9.59 10.46
N SER A 153 -11.22 10.86 10.70
CA SER A 153 -9.90 11.43 10.42
C SER A 153 -8.82 10.59 11.09
N TYR A 154 -7.74 10.29 10.33
CA TYR A 154 -6.72 9.39 10.86
C TYR A 154 -5.30 9.80 10.48
N GLY A 155 -4.95 9.73 9.22
CA GLY A 155 -3.61 9.97 8.71
C GLY A 155 -3.59 10.91 7.52
N LEU A 156 -2.48 10.96 6.82
CA LEU A 156 -2.32 11.73 5.59
C LEU A 156 -2.95 10.98 4.41
N SER A 157 -3.53 11.69 3.45
CA SER A 157 -3.90 11.11 2.15
C SER A 157 -2.67 10.51 1.47
N TYR A 158 -2.89 9.49 0.62
CA TYR A 158 -1.82 8.87 -0.15
C TYR A 158 -2.25 8.63 -1.60
N GLY A 159 -1.28 8.52 -2.50
CA GLY A 159 -1.49 8.37 -3.93
C GLY A 159 -0.21 8.01 -4.67
N LEU A 160 -0.11 8.40 -5.93
CA LEU A 160 0.99 8.08 -6.82
C LEU A 160 2.37 8.29 -6.17
N GLY A 161 3.20 7.25 -6.20
CA GLY A 161 4.56 7.23 -5.68
C GLY A 161 4.66 6.99 -4.18
N ASP A 162 3.54 6.95 -3.44
CA ASP A 162 3.58 6.66 -2.02
C ASP A 162 3.76 5.16 -1.74
N VAL A 163 4.54 4.86 -0.72
CA VAL A 163 4.75 3.51 -0.18
C VAL A 163 3.95 3.39 1.11
N ILE A 164 3.01 2.45 1.14
CA ILE A 164 2.12 2.23 2.29
C ILE A 164 2.41 0.85 2.89
N LYS A 165 2.85 0.84 4.15
CA LYS A 165 2.95 -0.40 4.93
C LYS A 165 1.75 -0.52 5.85
N ILE A 166 1.17 -1.70 5.90
CA ILE A 166 0.16 -2.10 6.87
C ILE A 166 0.81 -3.06 7.85
N GLU A 167 0.69 -2.76 9.13
CA GLU A 167 1.19 -3.60 10.20
C GLU A 167 0.04 -4.02 11.11
N PHE A 168 -0.15 -5.32 11.23
CA PHE A 168 -1.12 -5.93 12.13
C PHE A 168 -0.39 -6.66 13.26
N ASN A 169 -0.39 -6.09 14.44
CA ASN A 169 0.06 -6.78 15.64
C ASN A 169 -1.08 -7.65 16.18
N THR A 170 -1.02 -8.94 15.88
CA THR A 170 -2.08 -9.88 16.22
C THR A 170 -2.15 -10.22 17.71
N ASN A 171 -1.04 -10.03 18.47
CA ASN A 171 -1.01 -10.24 19.91
C ASN A 171 -1.71 -9.09 20.64
N ASN A 172 -1.40 -7.85 20.26
CA ASN A 172 -1.99 -6.65 20.84
C ASN A 172 -3.32 -6.28 20.20
N LYS A 173 -3.67 -6.94 19.09
CA LYS A 173 -4.86 -6.65 18.28
C LYS A 173 -4.88 -5.17 17.87
N THR A 174 -3.83 -4.71 17.19
CA THR A 174 -3.74 -3.34 16.69
C THR A 174 -3.34 -3.33 15.22
N ILE A 175 -3.94 -2.40 14.44
CA ILE A 175 -3.54 -2.13 13.07
C ILE A 175 -2.96 -0.73 13.02
N THR A 176 -1.77 -0.62 12.43
CA THR A 176 -1.06 0.63 12.19
C THR A 176 -0.73 0.75 10.71
N PHE A 177 -0.96 1.90 10.14
CA PHE A 177 -0.52 2.22 8.78
C PHE A 177 0.68 3.16 8.81
N TYR A 178 1.56 2.97 7.84
CA TYR A 178 2.73 3.83 7.63
C TYR A 178 2.68 4.35 6.20
N LYS A 179 2.92 5.64 6.04
CA LYS A 179 3.11 6.28 4.73
C LYS A 179 4.58 6.67 4.61
N ASN A 180 5.26 6.17 3.58
CA ASN A 180 6.69 6.46 3.31
C ASN A 180 7.56 6.24 4.57
N ASN A 181 7.35 5.10 5.24
CA ASN A 181 7.97 4.71 6.51
C ASN A 181 7.61 5.57 7.74
N VAL A 182 6.70 6.54 7.62
CA VAL A 182 6.23 7.36 8.74
C VAL A 182 4.93 6.78 9.27
N SER A 183 4.91 6.41 10.57
CA SER A 183 3.71 5.89 11.23
C SER A 183 2.60 6.95 11.24
N GLN A 184 1.39 6.53 10.88
CA GLN A 184 0.18 7.35 11.00
C GLN A 184 -0.53 7.14 12.36
N GLY A 185 0.08 6.35 13.26
CA GLY A 185 -0.50 5.98 14.54
C GLY A 185 -1.32 4.69 14.48
N VAL A 186 -1.87 4.29 15.61
CA VAL A 186 -2.75 3.12 15.69
C VAL A 186 -4.12 3.48 15.13
N ALA A 187 -4.53 2.78 14.08
CA ALA A 187 -5.84 2.97 13.44
C ALA A 187 -6.96 2.24 14.19
N TYR A 188 -6.72 0.96 14.51
CA TYR A 188 -7.70 0.07 15.12
C TYR A 188 -7.09 -0.67 16.29
N THR A 189 -7.91 -0.96 17.30
CA THR A 189 -7.50 -1.62 18.54
C THR A 189 -8.34 -2.88 18.81
N SER A 190 -8.06 -3.56 19.91
CA SER A 190 -8.71 -4.82 20.31
C SER A 190 -10.24 -4.75 20.35
N GLY A 191 -10.84 -3.60 20.63
CA GLY A 191 -12.30 -3.42 20.59
C GLY A 191 -12.92 -3.61 19.21
N CYS A 192 -12.12 -3.39 18.13
CA CYS A 192 -12.53 -3.62 16.75
C CYS A 192 -12.23 -5.04 16.26
N LEU A 193 -11.12 -5.62 16.72
CA LEU A 193 -10.51 -6.82 16.15
C LEU A 193 -10.87 -8.05 16.96
N THR A 194 -12.12 -8.52 16.78
CA THR A 194 -12.74 -9.60 17.58
C THR A 194 -12.80 -10.96 16.87
N SER A 195 -12.52 -11.02 15.56
CA SER A 195 -12.46 -12.29 14.82
C SER A 195 -11.15 -13.02 15.11
N ASN A 196 -11.12 -14.33 14.82
CA ASN A 196 -9.91 -15.14 14.94
C ASN A 196 -9.04 -15.12 13.70
N ASN A 197 -9.63 -14.85 12.52
CA ASN A 197 -8.97 -14.90 11.23
C ASN A 197 -9.19 -13.62 10.45
N TYR A 198 -8.13 -13.19 9.77
CA TYR A 198 -8.11 -11.97 8.96
C TYR A 198 -7.33 -12.19 7.66
N HIS A 199 -7.55 -11.30 6.72
CA HIS A 199 -6.80 -11.18 5.47
C HIS A 199 -6.32 -9.75 5.32
N PHE A 200 -5.12 -9.55 4.81
CA PHE A 200 -4.80 -8.27 4.21
C PHE A 200 -5.58 -8.10 2.92
N ALA A 201 -6.00 -6.89 2.63
CA ALA A 201 -6.83 -6.60 1.47
C ALA A 201 -6.52 -5.24 0.85
N ILE A 202 -6.68 -5.20 -0.46
CA ILE A 202 -6.55 -4.01 -1.30
C ILE A 202 -7.88 -3.88 -2.03
N ALA A 203 -8.55 -2.74 -1.90
CA ALA A 203 -9.75 -2.43 -2.67
C ALA A 203 -9.47 -1.27 -3.61
N ILE A 204 -9.80 -1.46 -4.87
CA ILE A 204 -9.60 -0.51 -5.95
C ILE A 204 -10.92 -0.28 -6.67
N CYS A 205 -11.18 0.97 -6.95
CA CYS A 205 -12.31 1.45 -7.71
C CYS A 205 -11.77 2.16 -8.96
N ASN A 206 -12.36 1.99 -10.11
CA ASN A 206 -11.97 2.59 -11.38
C ASN A 206 -10.78 1.97 -12.14
N SER A 207 -10.64 2.38 -13.39
CA SER A 207 -9.48 2.11 -14.24
C SER A 207 -8.29 2.98 -13.83
N ASN A 208 -7.11 2.55 -14.23
CA ASN A 208 -5.84 3.26 -14.05
C ASN A 208 -5.31 3.31 -12.61
N PHE A 209 -5.80 2.45 -11.74
CA PHE A 209 -5.13 2.20 -10.47
C PHE A 209 -4.16 1.04 -10.61
N GLN A 210 -2.98 1.24 -10.13
CA GLN A 210 -1.96 0.21 -10.07
C GLN A 210 -1.21 0.28 -8.75
N VAL A 211 -1.03 -0.86 -8.12
CA VAL A 211 -0.18 -1.02 -6.94
C VAL A 211 0.71 -2.23 -7.10
N THR A 212 1.91 -2.16 -6.56
CA THR A 212 2.84 -3.29 -6.51
C THR A 212 3.10 -3.69 -5.06
N LEU A 213 3.04 -4.99 -4.78
CA LEU A 213 3.45 -5.60 -3.51
C LEU A 213 4.98 -5.67 -3.46
N ASP A 214 5.58 -5.18 -2.39
CA ASP A 214 7.02 -5.16 -2.15
C ASP A 214 7.50 -6.43 -1.41
#